data_7f174ea210afa1d815ff38b31fb9947a
#
_entry.id   7f174ea210afa1d815ff38b31fb9947a
#
_cell.length_a   1.000
_cell.length_b   1.000
_cell.length_c   1.000
_cell.angle_alpha   90.00
_cell.angle_beta   90.00
_cell.angle_gamma   90.00
#
_symmetry.space_group_name_H-M   'P 1'
#
loop_
_entity.id
_entity.type
_entity.pdbx_description
1 polymer ?
#
loop_
_entity_poly.entity_id
_entity_poly.type
_entity_poly.pdbx_seq_one_letter_code
_entity_poly.pdbx_strand_id
1 'polypeptide(L)'
;TKLMNYFKDFNRIDDYFRARKIERVKDIPAGLPGMSIEDELFQEFDMHPEDMNFQVAVVPTEVFDTLLEKTASFSPDENPGKTLKVVVKETTTNTIVGFIRYGSPLINSKPRNDYLGNIPDLDIFNKRAIMGFNIVPAQPFGFNCLGGKLLAAICCSHATRRMLNKKYDTEFCLFETTSLYGNLKGGSMYDGMRPYLRYKGDTQSKFLLTLGEEIYPELKKWFTEKNSGEELIHQGASSRKLKIQTKMVQIVKASLKEHDTKAHDMFITAMQSATGVTTQKRFYMSEYGYSNTKDVLLGKTNTLIKAESYDRYELENITTWWKKLATKRFNNIVADGRIRKKLEVWNAETMNKIDIIR
;
A
#
# COMPACT_ATOMS: atom_id res chain seq x y z
N THR A 1 -30.17 6.83 -9.37
CA THR A 1 -30.49 6.22 -8.07
C THR A 1 -29.45 5.15 -7.68
N LYS A 2 -29.16 4.12 -8.52
CA LYS A 2 -28.17 3.07 -8.19
C LYS A 2 -26.80 3.62 -7.85
N LEU A 3 -26.26 4.50 -8.67
CA LEU A 3 -24.93 5.11 -8.44
C LEU A 3 -24.92 5.97 -7.17
N MET A 4 -25.98 6.71 -6.89
CA MET A 4 -26.14 7.49 -5.67
C MET A 4 -26.22 6.61 -4.43
N ASN A 5 -26.99 5.51 -4.48
CA ASN A 5 -27.10 4.56 -3.37
C ASN A 5 -25.75 3.89 -3.10
N TYR A 6 -25.04 3.50 -4.16
CA TYR A 6 -23.69 2.95 -4.01
C TYR A 6 -22.77 3.89 -3.20
N PHE A 7 -22.75 5.19 -3.50
CA PHE A 7 -21.93 6.13 -2.72
C PHE A 7 -22.48 6.40 -1.32
N LYS A 8 -23.79 6.35 -1.10
CA LYS A 8 -24.38 6.48 0.25
C LYS A 8 -24.03 5.34 1.18
N ASP A 9 -23.89 4.13 0.62
CA ASP A 9 -23.62 2.92 1.39
C ASP A 9 -22.15 2.84 1.86
N PHE A 10 -21.27 3.68 1.30
CA PHE A 10 -19.88 3.79 1.76
C PHE A 10 -19.76 4.72 2.98
N ASN A 11 -19.93 4.13 4.15
CA ASN A 11 -19.77 4.84 5.42
C ASN A 11 -18.38 4.70 6.02
N ARG A 12 -17.68 3.60 5.70
CA ARG A 12 -16.41 3.21 6.32
C ARG A 12 -15.48 2.59 5.28
N ILE A 13 -14.18 2.88 5.44
CA ILE A 13 -13.15 2.36 4.54
C ILE A 13 -12.98 0.84 4.65
N ASP A 14 -13.17 0.27 5.84
CA ASP A 14 -13.09 -1.17 6.06
C ASP A 14 -14.20 -1.93 5.34
N ASP A 15 -15.43 -1.40 5.30
CA ASP A 15 -16.52 -2.00 4.53
C ASP A 15 -16.21 -2.03 3.03
N TYR A 16 -15.66 -0.93 2.51
CA TYR A 16 -15.22 -0.85 1.12
C TYR A 16 -14.15 -1.90 0.79
N PHE A 17 -13.11 -2.00 1.61
CA PHE A 17 -12.03 -2.95 1.37
C PHE A 17 -12.47 -4.39 1.54
N ARG A 18 -13.38 -4.67 2.48
CA ARG A 18 -13.94 -6.02 2.65
C ARG A 18 -14.73 -6.45 1.41
N ALA A 19 -15.58 -5.60 0.88
CA ALA A 19 -16.33 -5.88 -0.34
C ALA A 19 -15.40 -6.18 -1.53
N ARG A 20 -14.35 -5.36 -1.71
CA ARG A 20 -13.33 -5.57 -2.75
C ARG A 20 -12.55 -6.87 -2.53
N LYS A 21 -12.20 -7.18 -1.31
CA LYS A 21 -11.47 -8.41 -0.97
C LYS A 21 -12.30 -9.66 -1.24
N ILE A 22 -13.57 -9.65 -0.89
CA ILE A 22 -14.50 -10.76 -1.17
C ILE A 22 -14.57 -11.05 -2.67
N GLU A 23 -14.69 -10.02 -3.51
CA GLU A 23 -14.67 -10.20 -4.97
C GLU A 23 -13.37 -10.87 -5.45
N ARG A 24 -12.23 -10.39 -4.99
CA ARG A 24 -10.91 -10.88 -5.42
C ARG A 24 -10.60 -12.30 -4.95
N VAL A 25 -10.99 -12.64 -3.73
CA VAL A 25 -10.70 -13.96 -3.14
C VAL A 25 -11.44 -15.09 -3.84
N LYS A 26 -12.61 -14.83 -4.44
CA LYS A 26 -13.38 -15.82 -5.18
C LYS A 26 -12.63 -16.40 -6.38
N ASP A 27 -11.80 -15.59 -7.01
CA ASP A 27 -11.12 -15.93 -8.27
C ASP A 27 -9.70 -16.49 -8.05
N ILE A 28 -9.25 -16.56 -6.79
CA ILE A 28 -7.90 -17.02 -6.46
C ILE A 28 -7.91 -18.53 -6.23
N PRO A 29 -7.02 -19.30 -6.89
CA PRO A 29 -6.86 -20.72 -6.63
C PRO A 29 -6.54 -21.00 -5.16
N ALA A 30 -6.98 -22.14 -4.64
CA ALA A 30 -6.69 -22.57 -3.27
C ALA A 30 -5.18 -22.73 -3.00
N GLY A 31 -4.38 -22.88 -4.05
CA GLY A 31 -2.92 -22.93 -4.00
C GLY A 31 -2.32 -22.78 -5.39
N LEU A 32 -1.02 -22.58 -5.46
CA LEU A 32 -0.25 -22.67 -6.70
C LEU A 32 0.08 -24.14 -7.00
N PRO A 33 0.31 -24.55 -8.24
CA PRO A 33 0.68 -25.92 -8.58
C PRO A 33 1.91 -26.38 -7.77
N GLY A 34 1.75 -27.42 -6.97
CA GLY A 34 2.80 -28.01 -6.16
C GLY A 34 3.21 -27.22 -4.90
N MET A 35 2.42 -26.18 -4.52
CA MET A 35 2.74 -25.31 -3.39
C MET A 35 1.49 -25.04 -2.55
N SER A 36 1.56 -25.34 -1.26
CA SER A 36 0.57 -24.84 -0.30
C SER A 36 0.91 -23.39 0.09
N ILE A 37 -0.09 -22.50 0.07
CA ILE A 37 0.08 -21.11 0.51
C ILE A 37 0.53 -21.04 1.97
N GLU A 38 0.01 -21.93 2.80
CA GLU A 38 0.30 -21.96 4.22
C GLU A 38 1.74 -22.41 4.50
N ASP A 39 2.32 -23.26 3.67
CA ASP A 39 3.71 -23.72 3.82
C ASP A 39 4.73 -22.59 3.50
N GLU A 40 4.36 -21.61 2.71
CA GLU A 40 5.22 -20.48 2.36
C GLU A 40 5.24 -19.37 3.42
N LEU A 41 4.22 -19.31 4.28
CA LEU A 41 4.07 -18.25 5.27
C LEU A 41 4.61 -18.69 6.63
N PHE A 42 5.17 -17.72 7.37
CA PHE A 42 5.72 -17.95 8.71
C PHE A 42 4.61 -18.36 9.69
N GLN A 43 4.83 -19.49 10.39
CA GLN A 43 3.88 -20.09 11.34
C GLN A 43 4.49 -20.45 12.70
N GLU A 44 5.77 -20.15 12.92
CA GLU A 44 6.46 -20.42 14.20
C GLU A 44 6.16 -19.33 15.24
N PHE A 45 4.89 -19.26 15.67
CA PHE A 45 4.41 -18.14 16.51
C PHE A 45 4.91 -18.21 17.97
N ASP A 46 5.53 -19.32 18.38
CA ASP A 46 6.22 -19.45 19.67
C ASP A 46 7.69 -18.99 19.59
N MET A 47 8.22 -18.78 18.39
CA MET A 47 9.59 -18.32 18.20
C MET A 47 9.76 -16.90 18.75
N HIS A 48 10.77 -16.71 19.60
CA HIS A 48 11.05 -15.42 20.20
C HIS A 48 11.69 -14.47 19.20
N PRO A 49 11.32 -13.17 19.16
CA PRO A 49 11.91 -12.22 18.20
C PRO A 49 13.43 -12.11 18.25
N GLU A 50 14.05 -12.33 19.40
CA GLU A 50 15.52 -12.32 19.53
C GLU A 50 16.21 -13.39 18.69
N ASP A 51 15.53 -14.49 18.39
CA ASP A 51 16.08 -15.63 17.63
C ASP A 51 15.82 -15.46 16.10
N MET A 52 15.09 -14.44 15.70
CA MET A 52 14.73 -14.21 14.31
C MET A 52 15.81 -13.41 13.58
N ASN A 53 16.10 -13.81 12.34
CA ASN A 53 16.87 -13.03 11.38
C ASN A 53 16.13 -13.04 10.03
N PHE A 54 16.44 -12.07 9.18
CA PHE A 54 15.67 -11.84 7.98
C PHE A 54 16.55 -11.73 6.74
N GLN A 55 15.99 -12.13 5.62
CA GLN A 55 16.52 -11.91 4.29
C GLN A 55 15.44 -11.38 3.36
N VAL A 56 15.86 -10.61 2.38
CA VAL A 56 14.99 -10.08 1.33
C VAL A 56 15.25 -10.88 0.06
N ALA A 57 14.18 -11.37 -0.57
CA ALA A 57 14.28 -12.18 -1.77
C ALA A 57 13.27 -11.75 -2.84
N VAL A 58 13.67 -11.88 -4.09
CA VAL A 58 12.76 -11.77 -5.24
C VAL A 58 12.15 -13.15 -5.47
N VAL A 59 10.85 -13.19 -5.67
CA VAL A 59 10.10 -14.41 -6.06
C VAL A 59 9.40 -14.17 -7.40
N PRO A 60 8.97 -15.22 -8.11
CA PRO A 60 8.19 -15.04 -9.32
C PRO A 60 6.95 -14.17 -9.07
N THR A 61 6.63 -13.29 -10.01
CA THR A 61 5.54 -12.31 -9.87
C THR A 61 4.21 -12.98 -9.52
N GLU A 62 3.89 -14.09 -10.18
CA GLU A 62 2.66 -14.85 -9.91
C GLU A 62 2.59 -15.36 -8.46
N VAL A 63 3.69 -15.86 -7.94
CA VAL A 63 3.79 -16.30 -6.54
C VAL A 63 3.59 -15.11 -5.60
N PHE A 64 4.28 -14.01 -5.84
CA PHE A 64 4.14 -12.80 -5.05
C PHE A 64 2.69 -12.30 -5.03
N ASP A 65 2.07 -12.15 -6.19
CA ASP A 65 0.73 -11.58 -6.32
C ASP A 65 -0.33 -12.47 -5.66
N THR A 66 -0.24 -13.78 -5.83
CA THR A 66 -1.15 -14.74 -5.19
C THR A 66 -1.03 -14.71 -3.67
N LEU A 67 0.19 -14.79 -3.14
CA LEU A 67 0.42 -14.77 -1.70
C LEU A 67 0.05 -13.42 -1.08
N LEU A 68 0.37 -12.31 -1.75
CA LEU A 68 -0.02 -10.98 -1.31
C LEU A 68 -1.54 -10.83 -1.22
N GLU A 69 -2.28 -11.28 -2.23
CA GLU A 69 -3.74 -11.21 -2.24
C GLU A 69 -4.38 -12.01 -1.10
N LYS A 70 -3.79 -13.17 -0.75
CA LYS A 70 -4.22 -13.99 0.39
C LYS A 70 -3.88 -13.38 1.75
N THR A 71 -2.91 -12.48 1.82
CA THR A 71 -2.38 -11.91 3.07
C THR A 71 -2.88 -10.49 3.31
N ALA A 72 -2.89 -9.64 2.29
CA ALA A 72 -3.20 -8.23 2.39
C ALA A 72 -4.71 -7.97 2.47
N SER A 73 -5.09 -7.01 3.31
CA SER A 73 -6.46 -6.47 3.31
C SER A 73 -6.75 -5.61 2.09
N PHE A 74 -5.70 -5.01 1.53
CA PHE A 74 -5.78 -4.15 0.37
C PHE A 74 -4.54 -4.32 -0.51
N SER A 75 -4.76 -4.44 -1.81
CA SER A 75 -3.71 -4.47 -2.82
C SER A 75 -4.12 -3.54 -3.97
N PRO A 76 -3.47 -2.36 -4.12
CA PRO A 76 -3.78 -1.46 -5.23
C PRO A 76 -3.32 -2.06 -6.55
N ASP A 77 -4.00 -1.68 -7.63
CA ASP A 77 -3.58 -2.01 -8.99
C ASP A 77 -2.19 -1.43 -9.28
N GLU A 78 -1.44 -2.10 -10.13
CA GLU A 78 -0.12 -1.64 -10.52
C GLU A 78 -0.22 -0.41 -11.43
N ASN A 79 0.56 0.61 -11.11
CA ASN A 79 0.73 1.75 -11.98
C ASN A 79 1.87 1.50 -12.99
N PRO A 80 1.81 2.10 -14.18
CA PRO A 80 2.95 2.09 -15.11
C PRO A 80 4.19 2.71 -14.46
N GLY A 81 5.35 2.18 -14.78
CA GLY A 81 6.63 2.68 -14.31
C GLY A 81 7.48 1.60 -13.65
N LYS A 82 8.30 2.01 -12.69
CA LYS A 82 9.16 1.09 -11.96
C LYS A 82 8.33 0.16 -11.07
N THR A 83 8.78 -1.08 -10.94
CA THR A 83 8.23 -2.04 -9.97
C THR A 83 9.32 -2.98 -9.47
N LEU A 84 9.32 -3.24 -8.17
CA LEU A 84 10.10 -4.30 -7.56
C LEU A 84 9.23 -4.99 -6.52
N LYS A 85 9.06 -6.30 -6.64
CA LYS A 85 8.31 -7.15 -5.72
C LYS A 85 9.29 -8.02 -4.96
N VAL A 86 9.33 -7.87 -3.65
CA VAL A 86 10.19 -8.67 -2.78
C VAL A 86 9.40 -9.23 -1.61
N VAL A 87 9.83 -10.39 -1.14
CA VAL A 87 9.37 -10.98 0.12
C VAL A 87 10.46 -10.86 1.17
N VAL A 88 10.06 -10.75 2.42
CA VAL A 88 10.95 -10.85 3.57
C VAL A 88 10.73 -12.21 4.20
N LYS A 89 11.80 -12.98 4.33
CA LYS A 89 11.79 -14.32 4.95
C LYS A 89 12.53 -14.32 6.27
N GLU A 90 12.00 -15.06 7.23
CA GLU A 90 12.75 -15.43 8.43
C GLU A 90 13.74 -16.55 8.04
N THR A 91 15.01 -16.39 8.41
CA THR A 91 16.09 -17.22 7.85
C THR A 91 16.13 -18.64 8.39
N THR A 92 15.73 -18.89 9.65
CA THR A 92 15.73 -20.22 10.26
C THR A 92 14.65 -21.11 9.64
N THR A 93 13.45 -20.58 9.45
CA THR A 93 12.30 -21.31 8.90
C THR A 93 12.23 -21.23 7.38
N ASN A 94 12.93 -20.26 6.79
CA ASN A 94 12.88 -19.93 5.36
C ASN A 94 11.44 -19.62 4.86
N THR A 95 10.62 -19.05 5.72
CA THR A 95 9.21 -18.71 5.43
C THR A 95 8.97 -17.20 5.42
N ILE A 96 7.93 -16.79 4.72
CA ILE A 96 7.64 -15.38 4.44
C ILE A 96 6.98 -14.74 5.67
N VAL A 97 7.55 -13.64 6.14
CA VAL A 97 6.98 -12.78 7.19
C VAL A 97 6.32 -11.52 6.62
N GLY A 98 6.54 -11.22 5.35
CA GLY A 98 5.89 -10.08 4.70
C GLY A 98 6.28 -9.84 3.26
N PHE A 99 5.57 -8.87 2.68
CA PHE A 99 5.60 -8.51 1.27
C PHE A 99 5.86 -7.02 1.11
N ILE A 100 6.72 -6.67 0.14
CA ILE A 100 6.99 -5.28 -0.21
C ILE A 100 6.90 -5.14 -1.73
N ARG A 101 6.10 -4.18 -2.20
CA ARG A 101 6.07 -3.77 -3.59
C ARG A 101 6.47 -2.30 -3.70
N TYR A 102 7.52 -2.04 -4.43
CA TYR A 102 7.95 -0.70 -4.81
C TYR A 102 7.38 -0.29 -6.16
N GLY A 103 7.26 1.01 -6.37
CA GLY A 103 6.88 1.59 -7.64
C GLY A 103 7.34 3.04 -7.78
N SER A 104 7.08 3.63 -8.94
CA SER A 104 7.39 5.04 -9.18
C SER A 104 6.52 5.94 -8.30
N PRO A 105 7.11 6.93 -7.60
CA PRO A 105 6.34 7.86 -6.78
C PRO A 105 5.40 8.72 -7.62
N LEU A 106 4.39 9.29 -6.98
CA LEU A 106 3.54 10.30 -7.60
C LEU A 106 4.37 11.57 -7.90
N ILE A 107 4.22 12.12 -9.10
CA ILE A 107 4.95 13.30 -9.55
C ILE A 107 4.64 14.49 -8.64
N ASN A 108 3.39 14.69 -8.29
CA ASN A 108 2.93 15.76 -7.43
C ASN A 108 2.61 15.25 -6.03
N SER A 109 3.42 15.65 -5.06
CA SER A 109 3.17 15.45 -3.64
C SER A 109 3.47 16.73 -2.89
N LYS A 110 2.43 17.37 -2.37
CA LYS A 110 2.57 18.63 -1.61
C LYS A 110 3.52 18.48 -0.43
N PRO A 111 3.40 17.46 0.46
CA PRO A 111 4.30 17.34 1.60
C PRO A 111 5.77 17.21 1.21
N ARG A 112 6.07 16.47 0.14
CA ARG A 112 7.44 16.35 -0.38
C ARG A 112 7.94 17.68 -0.94
N ASN A 113 7.15 18.34 -1.77
CA ASN A 113 7.55 19.59 -2.40
C ASN A 113 7.75 20.69 -1.37
N ASP A 114 6.90 20.75 -0.34
CA ASP A 114 7.07 21.68 0.81
C ASP A 114 8.37 21.39 1.56
N TYR A 115 8.70 20.11 1.79
CA TYR A 115 9.94 19.72 2.44
C TYR A 115 11.17 20.09 1.62
N LEU A 116 11.13 19.86 0.29
CA LEU A 116 12.23 20.21 -0.60
C LEU A 116 12.35 21.72 -0.83
N GLY A 117 11.27 22.46 -0.65
CA GLY A 117 11.18 23.89 -0.93
C GLY A 117 11.00 24.22 -2.41
N ASN A 118 10.92 23.22 -3.27
CA ASN A 118 10.64 23.34 -4.71
C ASN A 118 10.13 22.00 -5.27
N ILE A 119 9.65 22.04 -6.51
CA ILE A 119 9.30 20.83 -7.28
C ILE A 119 10.60 20.31 -7.90
N PRO A 120 10.96 19.03 -7.68
CA PRO A 120 12.16 18.46 -8.28
C PRO A 120 12.01 18.32 -9.80
N ASP A 121 13.12 18.38 -10.52
CA ASP A 121 13.16 18.01 -11.92
C ASP A 121 12.74 16.54 -12.11
N LEU A 122 11.89 16.27 -13.09
CA LEU A 122 11.27 14.97 -13.28
C LEU A 122 12.30 13.86 -13.59
N ASP A 123 13.31 14.16 -14.39
CA ASP A 123 14.33 13.17 -14.79
C ASP A 123 15.23 12.81 -13.60
N ILE A 124 15.59 13.80 -12.80
CA ILE A 124 16.35 13.59 -11.54
C ILE A 124 15.50 12.79 -10.58
N PHE A 125 14.25 13.20 -10.36
CA PHE A 125 13.34 12.55 -9.43
C PHE A 125 13.10 11.08 -9.77
N ASN A 126 12.87 10.76 -11.04
CA ASN A 126 12.68 9.39 -11.50
C ASN A 126 13.88 8.47 -11.28
N LYS A 127 15.10 9.02 -11.21
CA LYS A 127 16.34 8.27 -10.94
C LYS A 127 16.69 8.17 -9.47
N ARG A 128 16.08 9.00 -8.61
CA ARG A 128 16.49 9.17 -7.22
C ARG A 128 15.43 8.79 -6.20
N ALA A 129 14.17 8.68 -6.61
CA ALA A 129 13.06 8.44 -5.70
C ALA A 129 12.29 7.15 -6.05
N ILE A 130 11.84 6.47 -5.02
CA ILE A 130 11.02 5.26 -5.11
C ILE A 130 9.93 5.29 -4.04
N MET A 131 8.79 4.66 -4.30
CA MET A 131 7.66 4.60 -3.38
C MET A 131 7.31 3.16 -3.02
N GLY A 132 6.97 2.93 -1.75
CA GLY A 132 6.38 1.69 -1.27
C GLY A 132 4.87 1.74 -1.39
N PHE A 133 4.29 0.83 -2.20
CA PHE A 133 2.85 0.71 -2.41
C PHE A 133 2.20 -0.39 -1.57
N ASN A 134 2.90 -1.50 -1.38
CA ASN A 134 2.51 -2.55 -0.46
C ASN A 134 3.62 -2.78 0.55
N ILE A 135 3.27 -2.69 1.82
CA ILE A 135 4.14 -3.00 2.96
C ILE A 135 3.27 -3.83 3.90
N VAL A 136 3.24 -5.13 3.69
CA VAL A 136 2.25 -6.02 4.28
C VAL A 136 2.91 -7.14 5.05
N PRO A 137 2.84 -7.14 6.40
CA PRO A 137 3.29 -8.28 7.19
C PRO A 137 2.30 -9.44 7.07
N ALA A 138 2.81 -10.67 7.08
CA ALA A 138 1.98 -11.84 7.31
C ALA A 138 1.37 -11.76 8.72
N GLN A 139 0.13 -12.26 8.88
CA GLN A 139 -0.55 -12.24 10.17
C GLN A 139 -0.70 -13.67 10.71
N PRO A 140 -0.52 -13.86 12.00
CA PRO A 140 -0.39 -12.86 13.07
C PRO A 140 1.03 -12.39 13.41
N PHE A 141 2.06 -12.74 12.63
CA PHE A 141 3.41 -12.22 12.86
C PHE A 141 3.43 -10.69 13.00
N GLY A 142 2.71 -9.99 12.12
CA GLY A 142 2.60 -8.53 12.16
C GLY A 142 2.07 -8.03 13.51
N PHE A 143 1.01 -8.63 14.01
CA PHE A 143 0.41 -8.29 15.30
C PHE A 143 1.32 -8.67 16.48
N ASN A 144 1.83 -9.90 16.48
CA ASN A 144 2.62 -10.44 17.60
C ASN A 144 3.95 -9.71 17.77
N CYS A 145 4.62 -9.38 16.66
CA CYS A 145 6.02 -8.99 16.64
C CYS A 145 6.29 -7.61 16.00
N LEU A 146 5.27 -6.76 15.85
CA LEU A 146 5.41 -5.47 15.16
C LEU A 146 5.99 -5.63 13.74
N GLY A 147 5.48 -6.61 13.00
CA GLY A 147 5.97 -6.91 11.65
C GLY A 147 5.81 -5.74 10.67
N GLY A 148 4.78 -4.92 10.82
CA GLY A 148 4.61 -3.71 10.01
C GLY A 148 5.75 -2.71 10.17
N LYS A 149 6.28 -2.52 11.38
CA LYS A 149 7.47 -1.68 11.62
C LYS A 149 8.74 -2.29 11.04
N LEU A 150 8.90 -3.60 11.15
CA LEU A 150 10.02 -4.32 10.53
C LEU A 150 10.04 -4.10 9.03
N LEU A 151 8.92 -4.37 8.35
CA LEU A 151 8.83 -4.24 6.89
C LEU A 151 9.03 -2.79 6.43
N ALA A 152 8.46 -1.83 7.14
CA ALA A 152 8.64 -0.42 6.81
C ALA A 152 10.11 0.02 6.94
N ALA A 153 10.81 -0.44 7.97
CA ALA A 153 12.25 -0.19 8.12
C ALA A 153 13.08 -0.90 7.03
N ILE A 154 12.73 -2.13 6.67
CA ILE A 154 13.38 -2.87 5.58
C ILE A 154 13.17 -2.17 4.23
N CYS A 155 12.02 -1.52 4.00
CA CYS A 155 11.80 -0.68 2.81
C CYS A 155 12.85 0.43 2.68
N CYS A 156 13.35 0.93 3.81
CA CYS A 156 14.36 1.97 3.87
C CYS A 156 15.78 1.41 3.97
N SER A 157 15.96 0.10 3.85
CA SER A 157 17.26 -0.57 4.02
C SER A 157 18.17 -0.39 2.81
N HIS A 158 19.46 -0.43 3.06
CA HIS A 158 20.44 -0.51 1.98
C HIS A 158 20.33 -1.84 1.20
N ALA A 159 19.87 -2.91 1.81
CA ALA A 159 19.66 -4.18 1.12
C ALA A 159 18.67 -4.02 -0.04
N THR A 160 17.50 -3.46 0.22
CA THR A 160 16.47 -3.22 -0.82
C THR A 160 16.86 -2.09 -1.77
N ARG A 161 17.50 -1.02 -1.25
CA ARG A 161 18.01 0.07 -2.08
C ARG A 161 19.01 -0.43 -3.13
N ARG A 162 19.95 -1.29 -2.74
CA ARG A 162 20.91 -1.90 -3.68
C ARG A 162 20.24 -2.78 -4.74
N MET A 163 19.20 -3.52 -4.37
CA MET A 163 18.40 -4.30 -5.33
C MET A 163 17.73 -3.39 -6.36
N LEU A 164 17.12 -2.29 -5.91
CA LEU A 164 16.51 -1.28 -6.77
C LEU A 164 17.53 -0.60 -7.68
N ASN A 165 18.67 -0.19 -7.12
CA ASN A 165 19.75 0.43 -7.88
C ASN A 165 20.27 -0.49 -8.99
N LYS A 166 20.46 -1.77 -8.67
CA LYS A 166 20.92 -2.77 -9.65
C LYS A 166 19.88 -2.98 -10.76
N LYS A 167 18.59 -3.06 -10.40
CA LYS A 167 17.51 -3.30 -11.36
C LYS A 167 17.36 -2.16 -12.37
N TYR A 168 17.51 -0.92 -11.92
CA TYR A 168 17.21 0.27 -12.72
C TYR A 168 18.45 1.08 -13.13
N ASP A 169 19.63 0.61 -12.78
CA ASP A 169 20.90 1.33 -13.01
C ASP A 169 20.83 2.78 -12.50
N THR A 170 20.47 2.92 -11.24
CA THR A 170 20.23 4.20 -10.58
C THR A 170 20.89 4.25 -9.21
N GLU A 171 20.86 5.43 -8.57
CA GLU A 171 21.23 5.62 -7.18
C GLU A 171 20.06 6.28 -6.44
N PHE A 172 19.16 5.46 -5.90
CA PHE A 172 18.05 5.96 -5.10
C PHE A 172 18.53 6.55 -3.77
N CYS A 173 17.99 7.72 -3.43
CA CYS A 173 18.26 8.41 -2.17
C CYS A 173 17.00 8.84 -1.43
N LEU A 174 15.83 8.61 -1.99
CA LEU A 174 14.54 8.94 -1.39
C LEU A 174 13.58 7.77 -1.49
N PHE A 175 13.02 7.36 -0.35
CA PHE A 175 11.91 6.47 -0.24
C PHE A 175 10.68 7.21 0.29
N GLU A 176 9.52 6.96 -0.30
CA GLU A 176 8.25 7.54 0.11
C GLU A 176 7.20 6.47 0.38
N THR A 177 6.30 6.74 1.31
CA THR A 177 5.08 5.94 1.51
C THR A 177 3.99 6.75 2.19
N THR A 178 2.76 6.25 2.14
CA THR A 178 1.61 6.86 2.83
C THR A 178 0.96 5.87 3.78
N SER A 179 0.38 6.37 4.86
CA SER A 179 -0.42 5.57 5.78
C SER A 179 -1.89 5.68 5.44
N LEU A 180 -2.49 4.58 5.00
CA LEU A 180 -3.90 4.51 4.64
C LEU A 180 -4.82 4.64 5.85
N TYR A 181 -4.44 4.04 6.99
CA TYR A 181 -5.26 3.96 8.19
C TYR A 181 -4.82 4.89 9.33
N GLY A 182 -3.76 5.67 9.14
CA GLY A 182 -3.16 6.44 10.22
C GLY A 182 -4.11 7.40 10.91
N ASN A 183 -5.01 8.03 10.16
CA ASN A 183 -6.00 8.95 10.74
C ASN A 183 -7.19 8.23 11.39
N LEU A 184 -7.56 7.06 10.90
CA LEU A 184 -8.66 6.27 11.47
C LEU A 184 -8.30 5.69 12.84
N LYS A 185 -7.03 5.32 13.02
CA LYS A 185 -6.52 4.77 14.29
C LYS A 185 -6.01 5.82 15.27
N GLY A 186 -6.09 7.11 14.94
CA GLY A 186 -5.51 8.18 15.75
C GLY A 186 -3.98 8.20 15.76
N GLY A 187 -3.32 7.32 15.03
CA GLY A 187 -1.88 7.21 14.87
C GLY A 187 -1.50 6.16 13.84
N SER A 188 -0.34 6.34 13.21
CA SER A 188 0.18 5.39 12.23
C SER A 188 1.20 4.45 12.88
N MET A 189 1.27 3.20 12.38
CA MET A 189 2.36 2.29 12.77
C MET A 189 3.74 2.84 12.39
N TYR A 190 3.82 3.80 11.46
CA TYR A 190 5.06 4.44 11.03
C TYR A 190 5.50 5.60 11.94
N ASP A 191 4.66 5.99 12.90
CA ASP A 191 5.07 6.96 13.91
C ASP A 191 6.12 6.35 14.84
N GLY A 192 7.10 7.16 15.25
CA GLY A 192 8.18 6.73 16.15
C GLY A 192 9.25 5.85 15.48
N MET A 193 9.33 5.82 14.16
CA MET A 193 10.31 5.02 13.40
C MET A 193 11.61 5.79 13.04
N ARG A 194 11.92 6.88 13.70
CA ARG A 194 13.19 7.60 13.45
C ARG A 194 14.39 6.68 13.72
N PRO A 195 15.45 6.73 12.89
CA PRO A 195 15.67 7.67 11.78
C PRO A 195 15.05 7.20 10.45
N TYR A 196 14.50 6.00 10.37
CA TYR A 196 14.13 5.33 9.11
C TYR A 196 13.02 6.06 8.35
N LEU A 197 11.87 6.27 8.97
CA LEU A 197 10.73 6.99 8.41
C LEU A 197 10.41 8.22 9.24
N ARG A 198 10.13 9.32 8.54
CA ARG A 198 9.73 10.60 9.14
C ARG A 198 8.44 11.09 8.51
N TYR A 199 7.50 11.50 9.34
CA TYR A 199 6.30 12.19 8.93
C TYR A 199 6.64 13.54 8.32
N LYS A 200 6.08 13.85 7.14
CA LYS A 200 6.36 15.09 6.39
C LYS A 200 5.13 15.94 6.12
N GLY A 201 3.98 15.53 6.58
CA GLY A 201 2.73 16.24 6.39
C GLY A 201 1.62 15.35 5.83
N ASP A 202 0.47 15.95 5.61
CA ASP A 202 -0.70 15.26 5.10
C ASP A 202 -0.79 15.39 3.58
N THR A 203 -1.08 14.28 2.92
CA THR A 203 -1.47 14.32 1.51
C THR A 203 -2.96 14.61 1.40
N GLN A 204 -3.35 15.15 0.26
CA GLN A 204 -4.76 15.25 -0.13
C GLN A 204 -5.08 14.22 -1.23
N SER A 205 -4.20 13.24 -1.41
CA SER A 205 -4.41 12.16 -2.37
C SER A 205 -5.63 11.35 -1.97
N LYS A 206 -6.55 11.20 -2.90
CA LYS A 206 -7.75 10.41 -2.73
C LYS A 206 -7.48 9.00 -3.23
N PHE A 207 -7.89 8.02 -2.44
CA PHE A 207 -8.01 6.68 -2.93
C PHE A 207 -9.13 6.62 -3.98
N LEU A 208 -8.87 6.04 -5.14
CA LEU A 208 -9.85 5.99 -6.20
C LEU A 208 -10.89 4.89 -5.92
N LEU A 209 -12.10 5.28 -5.56
CA LEU A 209 -13.23 4.38 -5.45
C LEU A 209 -13.57 3.81 -6.82
N THR A 210 -13.44 2.50 -6.99
CA THR A 210 -13.89 1.79 -8.18
C THR A 210 -15.20 1.05 -7.89
N LEU A 211 -16.15 1.15 -8.81
CA LEU A 211 -17.42 0.43 -8.70
C LEU A 211 -17.19 -1.08 -8.70
N GLY A 212 -17.92 -1.80 -7.84
CA GLY A 212 -17.86 -3.25 -7.77
C GLY A 212 -18.42 -3.95 -8.99
N GLU A 213 -18.13 -5.24 -9.13
CA GLU A 213 -18.60 -6.03 -10.26
C GLU A 213 -20.13 -6.24 -10.26
N GLU A 214 -20.76 -6.06 -9.12
CA GLU A 214 -22.22 -6.14 -8.99
C GLU A 214 -22.96 -4.99 -9.69
N ILE A 215 -22.36 -3.81 -9.82
CA ILE A 215 -23.03 -2.64 -10.42
C ILE A 215 -22.33 -2.08 -11.67
N TYR A 216 -21.01 -2.23 -11.80
CA TYR A 216 -20.26 -1.64 -12.91
C TYR A 216 -20.68 -2.18 -14.29
N PRO A 217 -20.81 -3.51 -14.51
CA PRO A 217 -21.22 -4.04 -15.81
C PRO A 217 -22.60 -3.56 -16.24
N GLU A 218 -23.55 -3.53 -15.31
CA GLU A 218 -24.92 -3.08 -15.57
C GLU A 218 -24.94 -1.58 -15.94
N LEU A 219 -24.25 -0.75 -15.18
CA LEU A 219 -24.13 0.69 -15.48
C LEU A 219 -23.42 0.92 -16.80
N LYS A 220 -22.31 0.22 -17.06
CA LYS A 220 -21.60 0.33 -18.33
C LYS A 220 -22.52 0.01 -19.51
N LYS A 221 -23.27 -1.11 -19.44
CA LYS A 221 -24.23 -1.49 -20.47
C LYS A 221 -25.27 -0.41 -20.70
N TRP A 222 -25.91 0.10 -19.64
CA TRP A 222 -26.92 1.12 -19.73
C TRP A 222 -26.39 2.42 -20.37
N PHE A 223 -25.20 2.89 -19.97
CA PHE A 223 -24.60 4.08 -20.55
C PHE A 223 -24.22 3.88 -22.02
N THR A 224 -23.69 2.70 -22.40
CA THR A 224 -23.39 2.37 -23.80
C THR A 224 -24.65 2.39 -24.66
N GLU A 225 -25.74 1.80 -24.18
CA GLU A 225 -27.04 1.82 -24.88
C GLU A 225 -27.58 3.24 -25.06
N LYS A 226 -27.45 4.09 -24.04
CA LYS A 226 -27.83 5.52 -24.11
C LYS A 226 -26.90 6.35 -24.98
N ASN A 227 -25.68 5.91 -25.21
CA ASN A 227 -24.69 6.52 -26.10
C ASN A 227 -24.71 5.89 -27.52
N SER A 228 -25.90 5.51 -28.00
CA SER A 228 -26.09 4.95 -29.33
C SER A 228 -25.28 3.66 -29.63
N GLY A 229 -24.99 2.89 -28.62
CA GLY A 229 -24.20 1.65 -28.70
C GLY A 229 -22.68 1.86 -28.68
N GLU A 230 -22.22 3.10 -28.58
CA GLU A 230 -20.79 3.40 -28.48
C GLU A 230 -20.31 3.47 -27.03
N GLU A 231 -19.11 2.97 -26.79
CA GLU A 231 -18.49 3.07 -25.46
C GLU A 231 -18.09 4.53 -25.15
N LEU A 232 -18.22 4.92 -23.86
CA LEU A 232 -17.91 6.28 -23.40
C LEU A 232 -16.42 6.67 -23.56
N ILE A 233 -15.53 5.67 -23.65
CA ILE A 233 -14.08 5.85 -23.80
C ILE A 233 -13.57 4.89 -24.86
N HIS A 234 -12.74 5.36 -25.76
CA HIS A 234 -12.15 4.57 -26.84
C HIS A 234 -11.30 3.39 -26.32
N GLN A 235 -11.21 2.35 -27.12
CA GLN A 235 -10.40 1.17 -26.81
C GLN A 235 -8.91 1.54 -26.69
N GLY A 236 -8.19 0.86 -25.80
CA GLY A 236 -6.75 1.04 -25.63
C GLY A 236 -6.32 2.10 -24.60
N ALA A 237 -7.25 2.82 -23.95
CA ALA A 237 -6.88 3.73 -22.88
C ALA A 237 -6.45 2.98 -21.60
N SER A 238 -5.33 3.37 -21.01
CA SER A 238 -4.91 2.89 -19.68
C SER A 238 -5.95 3.24 -18.62
N SER A 239 -6.12 2.37 -17.61
CA SER A 239 -7.12 2.55 -16.54
C SER A 239 -8.55 2.75 -17.07
N ARG A 240 -8.92 2.00 -18.09
CA ARG A 240 -10.17 2.14 -18.83
C ARG A 240 -11.41 2.11 -17.95
N LYS A 241 -11.52 1.14 -17.02
CA LYS A 241 -12.64 1.03 -16.08
C LYS A 241 -12.84 2.32 -15.30
N LEU A 242 -11.77 2.89 -14.76
CA LEU A 242 -11.81 4.12 -13.97
C LEU A 242 -12.19 5.33 -14.83
N LYS A 243 -11.67 5.44 -16.05
CA LYS A 243 -12.03 6.53 -16.99
C LYS A 243 -13.50 6.46 -17.40
N ILE A 244 -14.03 5.27 -17.69
CA ILE A 244 -15.44 5.06 -17.99
C ILE A 244 -16.29 5.46 -16.78
N GLN A 245 -15.96 5.01 -15.59
CA GLN A 245 -16.64 5.39 -14.36
C GLN A 245 -16.65 6.91 -14.13
N THR A 246 -15.50 7.57 -14.30
CA THR A 246 -15.39 9.02 -14.19
C THR A 246 -16.32 9.72 -15.18
N LYS A 247 -16.38 9.24 -16.40
CA LYS A 247 -17.29 9.78 -17.43
C LYS A 247 -18.75 9.59 -17.06
N MET A 248 -19.14 8.40 -16.57
CA MET A 248 -20.50 8.14 -16.06
C MET A 248 -20.89 9.14 -14.97
N VAL A 249 -20.02 9.36 -13.99
CA VAL A 249 -20.24 10.31 -12.90
C VAL A 249 -20.39 11.73 -13.42
N GLN A 250 -19.56 12.16 -14.38
CA GLN A 250 -19.65 13.48 -15.00
C GLN A 250 -20.99 13.68 -15.71
N ILE A 251 -21.46 12.68 -16.48
CA ILE A 251 -22.74 12.73 -17.17
C ILE A 251 -23.90 12.85 -16.17
N VAL A 252 -23.90 12.02 -15.12
CA VAL A 252 -24.94 12.08 -14.08
C VAL A 252 -24.97 13.44 -13.40
N LYS A 253 -23.79 13.99 -13.03
CA LYS A 253 -23.71 15.33 -12.41
C LYS A 253 -24.26 16.42 -13.33
N ALA A 254 -23.87 16.43 -14.59
CA ALA A 254 -24.31 17.43 -15.55
C ALA A 254 -25.83 17.35 -15.76
N SER A 255 -26.37 16.16 -15.99
CA SER A 255 -27.80 15.94 -16.19
C SER A 255 -28.63 16.32 -14.96
N LEU A 256 -28.20 15.93 -13.76
CA LEU A 256 -28.93 16.29 -12.54
C LEU A 256 -28.90 17.82 -12.28
N LYS A 257 -27.77 18.45 -12.55
CA LYS A 257 -27.64 19.91 -12.41
C LYS A 257 -28.64 20.66 -13.29
N GLU A 258 -28.88 20.15 -14.49
CA GLU A 258 -29.80 20.77 -15.46
C GLU A 258 -31.27 20.47 -15.15
N HIS A 259 -31.60 19.25 -14.72
CA HIS A 259 -32.97 18.75 -14.67
C HIS A 259 -33.53 18.58 -13.24
N ASP A 260 -32.67 18.41 -12.23
CA ASP A 260 -33.09 18.18 -10.83
C ASP A 260 -32.00 18.62 -9.85
N THR A 261 -31.99 19.90 -9.52
CA THR A 261 -30.98 20.49 -8.61
C THR A 261 -30.97 19.84 -7.23
N LYS A 262 -32.13 19.43 -6.71
CA LYS A 262 -32.20 18.76 -5.41
C LYS A 262 -31.51 17.40 -5.44
N ALA A 263 -31.79 16.59 -6.47
CA ALA A 263 -31.11 15.30 -6.66
C ALA A 263 -29.61 15.50 -6.94
N HIS A 264 -29.22 16.56 -7.64
CA HIS A 264 -27.82 16.93 -7.83
C HIS A 264 -27.11 17.14 -6.48
N ASP A 265 -27.66 17.94 -5.59
CA ASP A 265 -27.03 18.24 -4.30
C ASP A 265 -26.93 17.01 -3.42
N MET A 266 -27.95 16.15 -3.43
CA MET A 266 -27.92 14.85 -2.74
C MET A 266 -26.80 13.93 -3.31
N PHE A 267 -26.63 13.90 -4.62
CA PHE A 267 -25.60 13.11 -5.29
C PHE A 267 -24.19 13.61 -4.96
N ILE A 268 -23.98 14.92 -5.01
CA ILE A 268 -22.70 15.56 -4.63
C ILE A 268 -22.35 15.24 -3.17
N THR A 269 -23.32 15.38 -2.26
CA THR A 269 -23.12 15.08 -0.84
C THR A 269 -22.71 13.61 -0.62
N ALA A 270 -23.41 12.67 -1.27
CA ALA A 270 -23.07 11.25 -1.19
C ALA A 270 -21.66 10.94 -1.71
N MET A 271 -21.29 11.54 -2.85
CA MET A 271 -19.95 11.38 -3.40
C MET A 271 -18.85 11.97 -2.52
N GLN A 272 -19.07 13.15 -1.94
CA GLN A 272 -18.11 13.80 -1.05
C GLN A 272 -17.90 12.97 0.23
N SER A 273 -19.00 12.46 0.80
CA SER A 273 -18.92 11.57 1.96
C SER A 273 -18.10 10.32 1.65
N ALA A 274 -18.41 9.61 0.57
CA ALA A 274 -17.69 8.42 0.15
C ALA A 274 -16.21 8.71 -0.15
N THR A 275 -15.90 9.82 -0.80
CA THR A 275 -14.53 10.24 -1.09
C THR A 275 -13.77 10.58 0.19
N GLY A 276 -14.42 11.21 1.17
CA GLY A 276 -13.81 11.54 2.47
C GLY A 276 -13.30 10.32 3.22
N VAL A 277 -14.01 9.19 3.10
CA VAL A 277 -13.61 7.91 3.71
C VAL A 277 -12.30 7.38 3.14
N THR A 278 -11.99 7.67 1.88
CA THR A 278 -10.84 7.14 1.15
C THR A 278 -9.66 8.10 1.07
N THR A 279 -9.72 9.25 1.72
CA THR A 279 -8.64 10.25 1.67
C THR A 279 -7.43 9.78 2.47
N GLN A 280 -6.30 9.61 1.80
CA GLN A 280 -5.01 9.37 2.44
C GLN A 280 -4.45 10.70 2.93
N LYS A 281 -3.96 10.73 4.17
CA LYS A 281 -3.50 11.99 4.77
C LYS A 281 -2.06 11.98 5.24
N ARG A 282 -1.54 10.85 5.74
CA ARG A 282 -0.19 10.81 6.32
C ARG A 282 0.84 10.37 5.29
N PHE A 283 1.85 11.21 5.10
CA PHE A 283 2.96 11.00 4.17
C PHE A 283 4.28 10.87 4.93
N TYR A 284 5.07 9.86 4.57
CA TYR A 284 6.35 9.54 5.20
C TYR A 284 7.46 9.45 4.18
N MET A 285 8.66 9.88 4.58
CA MET A 285 9.86 9.82 3.76
C MET A 285 11.02 9.20 4.53
N SER A 286 11.93 8.58 3.77
CA SER A 286 13.27 8.18 4.21
C SER A 286 14.32 8.64 3.22
N GLU A 287 15.41 9.17 3.71
CA GLU A 287 16.55 9.62 2.92
C GLU A 287 17.68 8.58 2.88
N TYR A 288 17.41 7.35 3.24
CA TYR A 288 18.36 6.22 3.23
C TYR A 288 19.66 6.47 4.01
N GLY A 289 19.66 7.40 4.96
CA GLY A 289 20.88 7.77 5.70
C GLY A 289 21.84 8.67 4.94
N TYR A 290 21.38 9.31 3.87
CA TYR A 290 22.13 10.39 3.21
C TYR A 290 21.81 11.75 3.83
N SER A 291 22.81 12.64 3.89
CA SER A 291 22.68 13.97 4.49
C SER A 291 22.25 15.06 3.52
N ASN A 292 22.44 14.85 2.21
CA ASN A 292 22.25 15.85 1.17
C ASN A 292 21.22 15.47 0.10
N THR A 293 20.29 14.59 0.42
CA THR A 293 19.23 14.13 -0.51
C THR A 293 18.49 15.30 -1.14
N LYS A 294 18.17 16.32 -0.36
CA LYS A 294 17.49 17.53 -0.84
C LYS A 294 18.25 18.22 -1.96
N ASP A 295 19.55 18.42 -1.80
CA ASP A 295 20.41 19.07 -2.81
C ASP A 295 20.51 18.22 -4.08
N VAL A 296 20.58 16.90 -3.93
CA VAL A 296 20.62 15.96 -5.09
C VAL A 296 19.30 16.03 -5.85
N LEU A 297 18.16 15.99 -5.17
CA LEU A 297 16.84 16.06 -5.80
C LEU A 297 16.55 17.40 -6.48
N LEU A 298 17.12 18.49 -5.98
CA LEU A 298 17.01 19.81 -6.57
C LEU A 298 18.06 20.10 -7.66
N GLY A 299 18.89 19.11 -8.01
CA GLY A 299 19.90 19.24 -9.07
C GLY A 299 21.12 20.08 -8.72
N LYS A 300 21.35 20.39 -7.45
CA LYS A 300 22.50 21.17 -7.00
C LYS A 300 23.82 20.38 -7.03
N THR A 301 23.73 19.07 -6.86
CA THR A 301 24.85 18.12 -6.91
C THR A 301 24.38 16.74 -7.35
N ASN A 302 25.28 15.94 -7.93
CA ASN A 302 25.04 14.54 -8.25
C ASN A 302 25.62 13.58 -7.20
N THR A 303 26.41 14.07 -6.29
CA THR A 303 27.14 13.26 -5.32
C THR A 303 26.37 13.14 -4.01
N LEU A 304 26.06 11.91 -3.62
CA LEU A 304 25.43 11.60 -2.34
C LEU A 304 26.47 11.59 -1.22
N ILE A 305 26.12 12.19 -0.09
CA ILE A 305 26.94 12.25 1.12
C ILE A 305 26.28 11.41 2.22
N LYS A 306 27.02 10.46 2.75
CA LYS A 306 26.54 9.63 3.87
C LYS A 306 26.43 10.47 5.14
N ALA A 307 25.29 10.34 5.83
CA ALA A 307 25.13 10.87 7.19
C ALA A 307 25.76 9.93 8.22
N GLU A 308 25.93 10.37 9.46
CA GLU A 308 26.38 9.53 10.57
C GLU A 308 25.44 8.30 10.79
N SER A 309 24.17 8.45 10.48
CA SER A 309 23.16 7.39 10.61
C SER A 309 23.14 6.40 9.43
N TYR A 310 24.01 6.56 8.44
CA TYR A 310 23.98 5.74 7.22
C TYR A 310 24.02 4.22 7.51
N ASP A 311 24.92 3.78 8.38
CA ASP A 311 25.08 2.36 8.70
C ASP A 311 23.88 1.75 9.43
N ARG A 312 23.05 2.57 10.07
CA ARG A 312 21.82 2.10 10.73
C ARG A 312 20.81 1.49 9.73
N TYR A 313 20.92 1.84 8.46
CA TYR A 313 20.04 1.34 7.39
C TYR A 313 20.50 0.01 6.79
N GLU A 314 21.59 -0.56 7.25
CA GLU A 314 21.96 -1.93 6.93
C GLU A 314 20.94 -2.90 7.59
N LEU A 315 20.61 -3.98 6.86
CA LEU A 315 19.55 -4.92 7.29
C LEU A 315 19.82 -5.51 8.69
N GLU A 316 21.07 -5.81 9.02
CA GLU A 316 21.46 -6.31 10.34
C GLU A 316 21.15 -5.30 11.44
N ASN A 317 21.44 -4.03 11.22
CA ASN A 317 21.19 -2.96 12.19
C ASN A 317 19.69 -2.66 12.34
N ILE A 318 18.93 -2.74 11.26
CA ILE A 318 17.47 -2.66 11.29
C ILE A 318 16.89 -3.82 12.10
N THR A 319 17.37 -5.03 11.87
CA THR A 319 16.95 -6.23 12.62
C THR A 319 17.23 -6.07 14.11
N THR A 320 18.41 -5.58 14.50
CA THR A 320 18.76 -5.31 15.90
C THR A 320 17.84 -4.24 16.53
N TRP A 321 17.56 -3.18 15.83
CA TRP A 321 16.62 -2.14 16.28
C TRP A 321 15.21 -2.71 16.48
N TRP A 322 14.71 -3.48 15.51
CA TRP A 322 13.39 -4.10 15.59
C TRP A 322 13.29 -5.12 16.71
N LYS A 323 14.33 -5.95 16.94
CA LYS A 323 14.35 -6.94 18.02
C LYS A 323 14.05 -6.32 19.39
N LYS A 324 14.59 -5.14 19.67
CA LYS A 324 14.33 -4.42 20.94
C LYS A 324 12.85 -4.10 21.12
N LEU A 325 12.20 -3.63 20.06
CA LEU A 325 10.78 -3.28 20.09
C LEU A 325 9.89 -4.53 20.11
N ALA A 326 10.19 -5.48 19.25
CA ALA A 326 9.42 -6.71 19.10
C ALA A 326 9.48 -7.61 20.33
N THR A 327 10.64 -7.72 20.98
CA THR A 327 10.80 -8.47 22.23
C THR A 327 9.91 -7.91 23.33
N LYS A 328 9.90 -6.61 23.52
CA LYS A 328 9.02 -5.95 24.48
C LYS A 328 7.55 -6.21 24.15
N ARG A 329 7.17 -6.07 22.90
CA ARG A 329 5.81 -6.35 22.44
C ARG A 329 5.42 -7.80 22.67
N PHE A 330 6.25 -8.73 22.24
CA PHE A 330 6.01 -10.17 22.34
C PHE A 330 5.84 -10.60 23.80
N ASN A 331 6.77 -10.20 24.68
CA ASN A 331 6.68 -10.54 26.10
C ASN A 331 5.41 -10.00 26.75
N ASN A 332 5.00 -8.76 26.41
CA ASN A 332 3.76 -8.18 26.94
C ASN A 332 2.53 -8.96 26.49
N ILE A 333 2.39 -9.28 25.21
CA ILE A 333 1.22 -10.00 24.71
C ILE A 333 1.16 -11.45 25.16
N VAL A 334 2.31 -12.10 25.40
CA VAL A 334 2.37 -13.43 26.00
C VAL A 334 1.91 -13.36 27.45
N ALA A 335 2.41 -12.42 28.24
CA ALA A 335 2.01 -12.22 29.64
C ALA A 335 0.52 -11.90 29.76
N ASP A 336 -0.03 -11.12 28.83
CA ASP A 336 -1.44 -10.75 28.80
C ASP A 336 -2.36 -11.85 28.20
N GLY A 337 -1.79 -12.95 27.70
CA GLY A 337 -2.57 -14.00 27.01
C GLY A 337 -3.14 -13.57 25.66
N ARG A 338 -2.61 -12.53 25.02
CA ARG A 338 -3.10 -11.97 23.76
C ARG A 338 -2.35 -12.46 22.51
N ILE A 339 -1.37 -13.34 22.66
CA ILE A 339 -0.64 -13.89 21.53
C ILE A 339 -1.59 -14.63 20.58
N ARG A 340 -1.42 -14.42 19.29
CA ARG A 340 -2.20 -15.11 18.26
C ARG A 340 -1.34 -16.22 17.67
N LYS A 341 -1.90 -17.42 17.58
CA LYS A 341 -1.18 -18.65 17.15
C LYS A 341 -1.78 -19.29 15.90
N LYS A 342 -2.71 -18.63 15.24
CA LYS A 342 -3.35 -19.13 14.03
C LYS A 342 -3.06 -18.20 12.86
N LEU A 343 -2.54 -18.79 11.76
CA LEU A 343 -2.31 -18.06 10.52
C LEU A 343 -3.61 -17.41 10.01
N GLU A 344 -3.55 -16.14 9.65
CA GLU A 344 -4.67 -15.36 9.14
C GLU A 344 -4.48 -15.10 7.64
N VAL A 345 -5.17 -15.87 6.82
CA VAL A 345 -5.18 -15.72 5.35
C VAL A 345 -6.61 -15.57 4.86
N TRP A 346 -6.77 -14.81 3.78
CA TRP A 346 -8.05 -14.59 3.15
C TRP A 346 -8.48 -15.80 2.31
N ASN A 347 -9.63 -16.37 2.66
CA ASN A 347 -10.30 -17.44 1.93
C ASN A 347 -11.82 -17.38 2.18
N ALA A 348 -12.58 -18.32 1.58
CA ALA A 348 -14.03 -18.36 1.72
C ALA A 348 -14.51 -18.48 3.19
N GLU A 349 -13.73 -19.10 4.06
CA GLU A 349 -14.10 -19.33 5.47
C GLU A 349 -13.76 -18.13 6.35
N THR A 350 -12.72 -17.37 6.01
CA THR A 350 -12.14 -16.32 6.84
C THR A 350 -12.54 -14.91 6.40
N MET A 351 -13.04 -14.72 5.18
CA MET A 351 -13.29 -13.41 4.58
C MET A 351 -14.25 -12.50 5.37
N ASN A 352 -15.08 -13.07 6.23
CA ASN A 352 -15.98 -12.30 7.10
C ASN A 352 -15.48 -12.16 8.55
N LYS A 353 -14.35 -12.80 8.89
CA LYS A 353 -13.82 -12.87 10.26
C LYS A 353 -12.53 -12.07 10.46
N ILE A 354 -11.79 -11.82 9.38
CA ILE A 354 -10.53 -11.08 9.45
C ILE A 354 -10.82 -9.58 9.51
N ASP A 355 -10.19 -8.89 10.45
CA ASP A 355 -10.22 -7.43 10.52
C ASP A 355 -9.47 -6.82 9.34
N ILE A 356 -10.08 -5.85 8.67
CA ILE A 356 -9.44 -5.11 7.58
C ILE A 356 -8.36 -4.19 8.13
N ILE A 357 -8.68 -3.49 9.21
CA ILE A 357 -7.75 -2.57 9.89
C ILE A 357 -7.14 -3.31 11.08
N ARG A 358 -5.88 -3.66 10.96
CA ARG A 358 -5.14 -4.46 11.95
C ARG A 358 -4.07 -3.66 12.68
#